data_439acbf4e493d3d7204d5df66a5a5463
#
_entry.id   439acbf4e493d3d7204d5df66a5a5463
#
_cell.length_a   1.000
_cell.length_b   1.000
_cell.length_c   1.000
_cell.angle_alpha   90.00
_cell.angle_beta   90.00
_cell.angle_gamma   90.00
#
_symmetry.space_group_name_H-M   'P 1'
#
loop_
_entity.id
_entity.type
_entity.pdbx_description
1 polymer ?
#
loop_
_entity_poly.entity_id
_entity_poly.type
_entity_poly.pdbx_seq_one_letter_code
_entity_poly.pdbx_strand_id
1 'polypeptide(L)'
;MNIALLGFGVVGRGVYDLTLNRSDINVKYVVCLEDVQLPGVTVTRDYQQILADETVDTVVEAMGGLHPAWDFVKAAIEAGKNVVTSNKAMACTFYDELLPLVQEKGVLFRCTAAVGGGIGWLSELGRVRRCETVLNVGGIMNGTCNYILDNMTRQGLDYDVALKQAQQLGYAEANPSTDVDGIDTWHKVILSSNVAFGVSLDKSTVPVSGIRNIKACDVAEFTKRGYTCKLISTGKRTDTGFSAYVQPTLCPDADLEAHIPMNFNLITFEGAAAGRQSLYGQGAGRYPTAYNVVQDLCDLLLGNGFYAPCTGTVSAKNDEKLRFYVRGGSDSWLESVTAETWGEGVVTEPVAVDEIHAWLKNQPDCFLAAIR
;
A
#
# COMPACT_ATOMS: atom_id res chain seq x y z
N MET A 1 -12.61 -6.92 25.59
CA MET A 1 -12.23 -5.65 24.94
C MET A 1 -13.48 -4.98 24.41
N ASN A 2 -13.76 -3.75 24.80
CA ASN A 2 -14.82 -2.93 24.22
C ASN A 2 -14.20 -2.01 23.15
N ILE A 3 -14.79 -2.01 21.97
CA ILE A 3 -14.27 -1.20 20.85
C ILE A 3 -15.30 -0.15 20.40
N ALA A 4 -14.78 0.94 19.84
CA ALA A 4 -15.54 1.93 19.09
C ALA A 4 -15.11 1.91 17.62
N LEU A 5 -16.06 1.73 16.69
CA LEU A 5 -15.81 1.79 15.24
C LEU A 5 -16.04 3.21 14.73
N LEU A 6 -15.01 3.83 14.19
CA LEU A 6 -15.10 5.11 13.48
C LEU A 6 -15.24 4.83 11.97
N GLY A 7 -16.42 5.07 11.44
CA GLY A 7 -16.82 4.72 10.08
C GLY A 7 -17.54 3.37 9.99
N PHE A 8 -18.70 3.37 9.34
CA PHE A 8 -19.53 2.18 9.13
C PHE A 8 -19.77 1.90 7.63
N GLY A 9 -18.74 2.19 6.83
CA GLY A 9 -18.67 1.84 5.41
C GLY A 9 -18.37 0.36 5.18
N VAL A 10 -17.74 0.06 4.05
CA VAL A 10 -17.44 -1.33 3.63
C VAL A 10 -16.62 -2.08 4.68
N VAL A 11 -15.52 -1.48 5.18
CA VAL A 11 -14.62 -2.12 6.14
C VAL A 11 -15.26 -2.18 7.53
N GLY A 12 -15.82 -1.07 8.04
CA GLY A 12 -16.45 -1.03 9.36
C GLY A 12 -17.59 -2.03 9.52
N ARG A 13 -18.45 -2.19 8.50
CA ARG A 13 -19.50 -3.23 8.47
C ARG A 13 -18.89 -4.64 8.50
N GLY A 14 -17.77 -4.85 7.76
CA GLY A 14 -17.08 -6.14 7.79
C GLY A 14 -16.49 -6.48 9.17
N VAL A 15 -15.91 -5.48 9.86
CA VAL A 15 -15.41 -5.65 11.23
C VAL A 15 -16.56 -5.99 12.18
N TYR A 16 -17.68 -5.25 12.10
CA TYR A 16 -18.87 -5.55 12.89
C TYR A 16 -19.35 -6.99 12.67
N ASP A 17 -19.52 -7.41 11.42
CA ASP A 17 -19.97 -8.77 11.10
C ASP A 17 -19.04 -9.86 11.70
N LEU A 18 -17.72 -9.67 11.58
CA LEU A 18 -16.73 -10.64 12.06
C LEU A 18 -16.61 -10.67 13.60
N THR A 19 -17.10 -9.63 14.29
CA THR A 19 -17.08 -9.57 15.75
C THR A 19 -18.40 -10.03 16.42
N LEU A 20 -19.51 -10.14 15.69
CA LEU A 20 -20.84 -10.47 16.22
C LEU A 20 -20.89 -11.73 17.10
N ASN A 21 -20.13 -12.77 16.77
CA ASN A 21 -20.11 -14.05 17.47
C ASN A 21 -18.90 -14.22 18.38
N ARG A 22 -18.16 -13.15 18.67
CA ARG A 22 -17.02 -13.18 19.56
C ARG A 22 -17.41 -12.77 20.97
N SER A 23 -16.91 -13.47 21.97
CA SER A 23 -17.14 -13.14 23.39
C SER A 23 -16.05 -12.24 23.98
N ASP A 24 -14.91 -12.12 23.28
CA ASP A 24 -13.72 -11.39 23.72
C ASP A 24 -13.61 -9.97 23.14
N ILE A 25 -14.40 -9.66 22.08
CA ILE A 25 -14.47 -8.33 21.44
C ILE A 25 -15.95 -7.90 21.37
N ASN A 26 -16.25 -6.75 21.95
CA ASN A 26 -17.59 -6.16 21.96
C ASN A 26 -17.59 -4.79 21.28
N VAL A 27 -18.38 -4.63 20.22
CA VAL A 27 -18.60 -3.32 19.57
C VAL A 27 -19.59 -2.53 20.43
N LYS A 28 -19.08 -1.57 21.21
CA LYS A 28 -19.89 -0.72 22.08
C LYS A 28 -20.44 0.51 21.36
N TYR A 29 -19.63 1.12 20.50
CA TYR A 29 -19.98 2.31 19.74
C TYR A 29 -19.71 2.16 18.25
N VAL A 30 -20.55 2.81 17.45
CA VAL A 30 -20.31 3.06 16.02
C VAL A 30 -20.50 4.55 15.77
N VAL A 31 -19.48 5.20 15.21
CA VAL A 31 -19.55 6.58 14.71
C VAL A 31 -19.78 6.55 13.20
N CYS A 32 -20.95 6.99 12.76
CA CYS A 32 -21.27 7.12 11.35
C CYS A 32 -22.28 8.24 11.09
N LEU A 33 -22.37 8.66 9.83
CA LEU A 33 -23.32 9.70 9.39
C LEU A 33 -24.70 9.10 9.05
N GLU A 34 -24.76 7.80 8.77
CA GLU A 34 -25.98 7.09 8.42
C GLU A 34 -26.78 6.75 9.68
N ASP A 35 -28.10 6.80 9.57
CA ASP A 35 -29.01 6.33 10.64
C ASP A 35 -29.15 4.80 10.53
N VAL A 36 -28.31 4.09 11.28
CA VAL A 36 -28.34 2.62 11.37
C VAL A 36 -28.74 2.18 12.77
N GLN A 37 -29.47 1.09 12.87
CA GLN A 37 -29.82 0.45 14.14
C GLN A 37 -29.05 -0.87 14.26
N LEU A 38 -28.27 -1.00 15.33
CA LEU A 38 -27.45 -2.17 15.61
C LEU A 38 -27.77 -2.68 17.00
N PRO A 39 -28.19 -3.95 17.16
CA PRO A 39 -28.56 -4.51 18.46
C PRO A 39 -27.41 -4.40 19.46
N GLY A 40 -27.66 -3.76 20.61
CA GLY A 40 -26.69 -3.64 21.70
C GLY A 40 -25.55 -2.65 21.46
N VAL A 41 -25.57 -1.89 20.36
CA VAL A 41 -24.53 -0.92 19.98
C VAL A 41 -25.10 0.50 20.03
N THR A 42 -24.36 1.43 20.62
CA THR A 42 -24.69 2.86 20.58
C THR A 42 -24.15 3.46 19.27
N VAL A 43 -25.06 3.83 18.38
CA VAL A 43 -24.71 4.60 17.18
C VAL A 43 -24.76 6.09 17.50
N THR A 44 -23.68 6.81 17.24
CA THR A 44 -23.53 8.23 17.61
C THR A 44 -22.77 9.01 16.57
N ARG A 45 -22.92 10.34 16.57
CA ARG A 45 -22.06 11.31 15.86
C ARG A 45 -21.14 12.06 16.82
N ASP A 46 -21.37 11.89 18.12
CA ASP A 46 -20.58 12.54 19.18
C ASP A 46 -19.38 11.68 19.57
N TYR A 47 -18.23 12.04 19.05
CA TYR A 47 -16.98 11.35 19.37
C TYR A 47 -16.51 11.62 20.81
N GLN A 48 -16.87 12.76 21.41
CA GLN A 48 -16.49 13.10 22.79
C GLN A 48 -17.06 12.10 23.79
N GLN A 49 -18.26 11.55 23.53
CA GLN A 49 -18.85 10.51 24.34
C GLN A 49 -17.96 9.26 24.42
N ILE A 50 -17.28 8.91 23.32
CA ILE A 50 -16.39 7.76 23.24
C ILE A 50 -15.07 8.03 23.98
N LEU A 51 -14.52 9.24 23.82
CA LEU A 51 -13.30 9.63 24.52
C LEU A 51 -13.48 9.64 26.04
N ALA A 52 -14.62 10.09 26.52
CA ALA A 52 -14.96 10.15 27.94
C ALA A 52 -15.34 8.78 28.55
N ASP A 53 -15.66 7.77 27.76
CA ASP A 53 -16.03 6.45 28.25
C ASP A 53 -14.79 5.61 28.57
N GLU A 54 -14.45 5.52 29.84
CA GLU A 54 -13.29 4.75 30.35
C GLU A 54 -13.39 3.23 30.06
N THR A 55 -14.60 2.73 29.75
CA THR A 55 -14.78 1.30 29.44
C THR A 55 -14.50 0.97 27.97
N VAL A 56 -14.25 1.95 27.11
CA VAL A 56 -13.80 1.75 25.73
C VAL A 56 -12.30 1.58 25.72
N ASP A 57 -11.83 0.39 25.38
CA ASP A 57 -10.41 0.05 25.36
C ASP A 57 -9.71 0.49 24.08
N THR A 58 -10.41 0.36 22.94
CA THR A 58 -9.80 0.50 21.61
C THR A 58 -10.71 1.23 20.63
N VAL A 59 -10.11 2.13 19.86
CA VAL A 59 -10.76 2.79 18.72
C VAL A 59 -10.30 2.12 17.43
N VAL A 60 -11.25 1.72 16.58
CA VAL A 60 -11.01 1.16 15.25
C VAL A 60 -11.36 2.21 14.21
N GLU A 61 -10.39 2.73 13.48
CA GLU A 61 -10.61 3.74 12.45
C GLU A 61 -10.71 3.06 11.07
N ALA A 62 -11.86 3.25 10.40
CA ALA A 62 -12.19 2.73 9.08
C ALA A 62 -12.94 3.79 8.23
N MET A 63 -12.60 5.07 8.41
CA MET A 63 -13.27 6.21 7.75
C MET A 63 -12.65 6.52 6.39
N GLY A 64 -11.32 6.40 6.29
CA GLY A 64 -10.54 6.83 5.14
C GLY A 64 -10.29 8.36 5.11
N GLY A 65 -9.45 8.80 4.16
CA GLY A 65 -9.01 10.18 4.08
C GLY A 65 -7.98 10.58 5.15
N LEU A 66 -7.57 11.84 5.18
CA LEU A 66 -6.61 12.34 6.17
C LEU A 66 -7.33 12.95 7.38
N HIS A 67 -8.26 13.85 7.13
CA HIS A 67 -9.10 14.49 8.15
C HIS A 67 -10.57 14.17 7.89
N PRO A 68 -11.37 13.93 8.92
CA PRO A 68 -11.05 14.03 10.36
C PRO A 68 -10.38 12.78 10.94
N ALA A 69 -9.97 11.79 10.14
CA ALA A 69 -9.44 10.50 10.63
C ALA A 69 -8.24 10.69 11.57
N TRP A 70 -7.26 11.50 11.19
CA TRP A 70 -6.09 11.81 12.03
C TRP A 70 -6.49 12.49 13.34
N ASP A 71 -7.38 13.47 13.28
CA ASP A 71 -7.81 14.21 14.47
C ASP A 71 -8.46 13.28 15.48
N PHE A 72 -9.25 12.33 15.03
CA PHE A 72 -9.91 11.34 15.87
C PHE A 72 -8.93 10.31 16.43
N VAL A 73 -8.00 9.82 15.60
CA VAL A 73 -6.95 8.88 16.05
C VAL A 73 -6.06 9.53 17.09
N LYS A 74 -5.61 10.76 16.85
CA LYS A 74 -4.80 11.54 17.79
C LYS A 74 -5.52 11.71 19.13
N ALA A 75 -6.77 12.17 19.11
CA ALA A 75 -7.57 12.34 20.33
C ALA A 75 -7.80 11.03 21.09
N ALA A 76 -7.98 9.90 20.38
CA ALA A 76 -8.08 8.58 21.03
C ALA A 76 -6.79 8.21 21.77
N ILE A 77 -5.63 8.40 21.12
CA ILE A 77 -4.31 8.12 21.72
C ILE A 77 -4.09 9.03 22.94
N GLU A 78 -4.39 10.33 22.82
CA GLU A 78 -4.29 11.31 23.91
C GLU A 78 -5.21 10.96 25.10
N ALA A 79 -6.38 10.33 24.83
CA ALA A 79 -7.30 9.80 25.84
C ALA A 79 -6.89 8.44 26.40
N GLY A 80 -5.72 7.91 26.07
CA GLY A 80 -5.21 6.62 26.57
C GLY A 80 -5.86 5.39 25.94
N LYS A 81 -6.50 5.51 24.77
CA LYS A 81 -7.12 4.40 24.07
C LYS A 81 -6.19 3.79 23.04
N ASN A 82 -6.21 2.46 22.92
CA ASN A 82 -5.54 1.76 21.84
C ASN A 82 -6.19 2.08 20.48
N VAL A 83 -5.43 1.94 19.40
CA VAL A 83 -5.92 2.24 18.05
C VAL A 83 -5.58 1.13 17.08
N VAL A 84 -6.59 0.76 16.26
CA VAL A 84 -6.42 -0.06 15.06
C VAL A 84 -6.95 0.73 13.87
N THR A 85 -6.19 0.79 12.77
CA THR A 85 -6.63 1.49 11.55
C THR A 85 -6.39 0.69 10.28
N SER A 86 -7.27 0.84 9.30
CA SER A 86 -7.08 0.38 7.92
C SER A 86 -6.68 1.51 6.95
N ASN A 87 -6.50 2.72 7.46
CA ASN A 87 -6.29 3.93 6.68
C ASN A 87 -4.81 4.15 6.36
N LYS A 88 -4.39 3.64 5.21
CA LYS A 88 -3.00 3.76 4.76
C LYS A 88 -2.54 5.21 4.55
N ALA A 89 -3.42 6.06 4.02
CA ALA A 89 -3.07 7.45 3.72
C ALA A 89 -2.78 8.24 5.01
N MET A 90 -3.63 8.11 6.01
CA MET A 90 -3.45 8.71 7.33
C MET A 90 -2.21 8.14 8.03
N ALA A 91 -2.10 6.82 8.15
CA ALA A 91 -0.96 6.18 8.81
C ALA A 91 0.38 6.52 8.14
N CYS A 92 0.43 6.59 6.79
CA CYS A 92 1.62 7.00 6.06
C CYS A 92 1.94 8.49 6.24
N THR A 93 0.91 9.35 6.24
CA THR A 93 1.10 10.80 6.27
C THR A 93 1.60 11.29 7.62
N PHE A 94 1.08 10.73 8.69
CA PHE A 94 1.36 11.15 10.06
C PHE A 94 2.25 10.16 10.83
N TYR A 95 2.97 9.30 10.12
CA TYR A 95 3.76 8.23 10.72
C TYR A 95 4.79 8.71 11.76
N ASP A 96 5.46 9.82 11.47
CA ASP A 96 6.47 10.47 12.31
C ASP A 96 5.90 11.20 13.53
N GLU A 97 4.62 11.60 13.50
CA GLU A 97 3.92 12.14 14.67
C GLU A 97 3.22 11.02 15.46
N LEU A 98 2.64 10.05 14.77
CA LEU A 98 1.85 8.96 15.31
C LEU A 98 2.65 8.08 16.26
N LEU A 99 3.81 7.57 15.84
CA LEU A 99 4.56 6.61 16.64
C LEU A 99 5.14 7.20 17.94
N PRO A 100 5.75 8.41 17.94
CA PRO A 100 6.16 9.04 19.18
C PRO A 100 4.99 9.27 20.15
N LEU A 101 3.81 9.69 19.64
CA LEU A 101 2.64 9.89 20.46
C LEU A 101 2.13 8.59 21.10
N VAL A 102 2.07 7.51 20.33
CA VAL A 102 1.73 6.16 20.82
C VAL A 102 2.68 5.72 21.93
N GLN A 103 3.99 5.94 21.76
CA GLN A 103 5.01 5.64 22.74
C GLN A 103 4.87 6.50 24.01
N GLU A 104 4.69 7.82 23.86
CA GLU A 104 4.51 8.76 24.98
C GLU A 104 3.31 8.38 25.84
N LYS A 105 2.19 8.03 25.22
CA LYS A 105 0.94 7.68 25.93
C LYS A 105 0.92 6.23 26.41
N GLY A 106 1.87 5.39 26.01
CA GLY A 106 1.93 3.99 26.41
C GLY A 106 0.76 3.13 25.90
N VAL A 107 0.08 3.55 24.83
CA VAL A 107 -1.02 2.81 24.21
C VAL A 107 -0.52 1.87 23.12
N LEU A 108 -1.37 0.94 22.69
CA LEU A 108 -1.08 0.01 21.61
C LEU A 108 -1.67 0.51 20.29
N PHE A 109 -0.91 0.35 19.20
CA PHE A 109 -1.31 0.74 17.86
C PHE A 109 -1.06 -0.37 16.85
N ARG A 110 -1.99 -0.57 15.92
CA ARG A 110 -1.87 -1.53 14.81
C ARG A 110 -2.49 -0.98 13.53
N CYS A 111 -1.91 -1.35 12.37
CA CYS A 111 -2.42 -0.93 11.06
C CYS A 111 -2.18 -1.98 9.96
N THR A 112 -2.25 -3.27 10.30
CA THR A 112 -1.97 -4.36 9.34
C THR A 112 -2.87 -4.28 8.11
N ALA A 113 -4.15 -3.95 8.30
CA ALA A 113 -5.12 -3.82 7.21
C ALA A 113 -4.83 -2.65 6.24
N ALA A 114 -3.95 -1.72 6.59
CA ALA A 114 -3.56 -0.60 5.72
C ALA A 114 -2.76 -1.04 4.49
N VAL A 115 -2.05 -2.18 4.55
CA VAL A 115 -1.27 -2.72 3.42
C VAL A 115 -1.60 -4.19 3.19
N GLY A 116 -2.02 -4.49 1.95
CA GLY A 116 -2.30 -5.88 1.54
C GLY A 116 -3.68 -6.41 1.92
N GLY A 117 -4.59 -5.57 2.46
CA GLY A 117 -5.97 -5.96 2.76
C GLY A 117 -6.05 -7.23 3.61
N GLY A 118 -6.33 -8.39 2.98
CA GLY A 118 -6.40 -9.69 3.64
C GLY A 118 -5.05 -10.37 3.89
N ILE A 119 -3.95 -9.82 3.35
CA ILE A 119 -2.60 -10.31 3.56
C ILE A 119 -2.04 -9.72 4.86
N GLY A 120 -1.59 -10.57 5.80
CA GLY A 120 -1.04 -10.15 7.11
C GLY A 120 0.35 -9.51 7.00
N TRP A 121 0.56 -8.62 6.03
CA TRP A 121 1.87 -8.14 5.59
C TRP A 121 2.65 -7.37 6.65
N LEU A 122 2.08 -6.31 7.21
CA LEU A 122 2.80 -5.49 8.20
C LEU A 122 3.06 -6.26 9.50
N SER A 123 2.14 -7.17 9.88
CA SER A 123 2.36 -8.09 11.01
C SER A 123 3.53 -9.02 10.76
N GLU A 124 3.64 -9.58 9.53
CA GLU A 124 4.76 -10.45 9.18
C GLU A 124 6.09 -9.69 9.16
N LEU A 125 6.15 -8.49 8.58
CA LEU A 125 7.34 -7.64 8.66
C LEU A 125 7.78 -7.37 10.11
N GLY A 126 6.81 -7.05 10.98
CA GLY A 126 7.07 -6.85 12.40
C GLY A 126 7.61 -8.11 13.07
N ARG A 127 7.15 -9.30 12.69
CA ARG A 127 7.62 -10.59 13.19
C ARG A 127 9.05 -10.88 12.74
N VAL A 128 9.32 -10.70 11.44
CA VAL A 128 10.63 -10.97 10.83
C VAL A 128 11.72 -10.10 11.45
N ARG A 129 11.45 -8.82 11.66
CA ARG A 129 12.40 -7.88 12.29
C ARG A 129 12.85 -8.25 13.71
N ARG A 130 12.17 -9.15 14.39
CA ARG A 130 12.56 -9.61 15.73
C ARG A 130 13.83 -10.47 15.69
N CYS A 131 14.12 -11.12 14.58
CA CYS A 131 15.20 -12.09 14.47
C CYS A 131 16.18 -11.83 13.34
N GLU A 132 15.82 -11.01 12.33
CA GLU A 132 16.74 -10.73 11.23
C GLU A 132 16.57 -9.34 10.60
N THR A 133 17.53 -8.99 9.74
CA THR A 133 17.50 -7.74 8.96
C THR A 133 16.71 -7.96 7.69
N VAL A 134 15.67 -7.13 7.49
CA VAL A 134 14.97 -7.07 6.20
C VAL A 134 15.79 -6.20 5.24
N LEU A 135 16.13 -6.78 4.08
CA LEU A 135 16.94 -6.13 3.04
C LEU A 135 16.08 -5.44 2.00
N ASN A 136 15.01 -6.13 1.53
CA ASN A 136 14.11 -5.62 0.51
C ASN A 136 12.65 -5.89 0.91
N VAL A 137 11.77 -5.00 0.46
CA VAL A 137 10.30 -5.16 0.51
C VAL A 137 9.71 -4.65 -0.79
N GLY A 138 8.58 -5.22 -1.24
CA GLY A 138 7.93 -4.71 -2.44
C GLY A 138 7.02 -5.73 -3.11
N GLY A 139 6.77 -5.53 -4.40
CA GLY A 139 5.95 -6.40 -5.22
C GLY A 139 4.68 -5.74 -5.74
N ILE A 140 3.66 -6.54 -6.04
CA ILE A 140 2.38 -6.10 -6.57
C ILE A 140 1.45 -5.77 -5.40
N MET A 141 1.24 -4.47 -5.13
CA MET A 141 0.46 -4.00 -3.99
C MET A 141 -0.89 -3.34 -4.38
N ASN A 142 -1.21 -3.23 -5.67
CA ASN A 142 -2.46 -2.65 -6.15
C ASN A 142 -3.22 -3.62 -7.06
N GLY A 143 -4.40 -4.05 -6.64
CA GLY A 143 -5.21 -5.02 -7.37
C GLY A 143 -5.83 -4.44 -8.64
N THR A 144 -6.21 -3.17 -8.66
CA THR A 144 -6.79 -2.49 -9.84
C THR A 144 -5.79 -2.47 -10.99
N CYS A 145 -4.56 -1.99 -10.73
CA CYS A 145 -3.50 -1.98 -11.74
C CYS A 145 -3.14 -3.38 -12.20
N ASN A 146 -3.05 -4.35 -11.28
CA ASN A 146 -2.75 -5.72 -11.68
C ASN A 146 -3.86 -6.30 -12.58
N TYR A 147 -5.14 -6.05 -12.25
CA TYR A 147 -6.26 -6.47 -13.09
C TYR A 147 -6.17 -5.89 -14.50
N ILE A 148 -5.92 -4.57 -14.62
CA ILE A 148 -5.80 -3.89 -15.92
C ILE A 148 -4.66 -4.51 -16.74
N LEU A 149 -3.46 -4.58 -16.18
CA LEU A 149 -2.27 -5.11 -16.87
C LEU A 149 -2.39 -6.60 -17.22
N ASP A 150 -2.99 -7.40 -16.34
CA ASP A 150 -3.23 -8.84 -16.59
C ASP A 150 -4.19 -9.05 -17.78
N ASN A 151 -5.28 -8.26 -17.87
CA ASN A 151 -6.21 -8.36 -18.98
C ASN A 151 -5.64 -7.80 -20.29
N MET A 152 -4.85 -6.72 -20.24
CA MET A 152 -4.11 -6.24 -21.41
C MET A 152 -3.17 -7.33 -21.95
N THR A 153 -2.46 -8.03 -21.05
CA THR A 153 -1.51 -9.09 -21.41
C THR A 153 -2.22 -10.34 -21.93
N ARG A 154 -3.24 -10.84 -21.22
CA ARG A 154 -3.89 -12.12 -21.55
C ARG A 154 -4.91 -12.05 -22.67
N GLN A 155 -5.60 -10.91 -22.80
CA GLN A 155 -6.70 -10.75 -23.73
C GLN A 155 -6.37 -9.76 -24.86
N GLY A 156 -5.21 -9.09 -24.81
CA GLY A 156 -4.81 -8.09 -25.81
C GLY A 156 -5.70 -6.83 -25.77
N LEU A 157 -6.32 -6.52 -24.62
CA LEU A 157 -7.21 -5.36 -24.50
C LEU A 157 -6.41 -4.05 -24.49
N ASP A 158 -7.01 -2.99 -25.00
CA ASP A 158 -6.55 -1.64 -24.77
C ASP A 158 -6.79 -1.22 -23.31
N TYR A 159 -5.96 -0.29 -22.82
CA TYR A 159 -6.01 0.21 -21.45
C TYR A 159 -7.42 0.71 -21.05
N ASP A 160 -8.06 1.53 -21.88
CA ASP A 160 -9.37 2.11 -21.59
C ASP A 160 -10.46 1.03 -21.48
N VAL A 161 -10.36 -0.04 -22.26
CA VAL A 161 -11.30 -1.17 -22.21
C VAL A 161 -11.09 -1.95 -20.91
N ALA A 162 -9.85 -2.26 -20.55
CA ALA A 162 -9.52 -2.98 -19.33
C ALA A 162 -9.89 -2.16 -18.07
N LEU A 163 -9.65 -0.83 -18.07
CA LEU A 163 -10.07 0.07 -17.00
C LEU A 163 -11.59 0.10 -16.85
N LYS A 164 -12.34 0.21 -17.95
CA LYS A 164 -13.80 0.21 -17.90
C LYS A 164 -14.36 -1.10 -17.34
N GLN A 165 -13.76 -2.23 -17.69
CA GLN A 165 -14.12 -3.52 -17.09
C GLN A 165 -13.83 -3.55 -15.59
N ALA A 166 -12.67 -3.03 -15.15
CA ALA A 166 -12.34 -2.92 -13.74
C ALA A 166 -13.35 -2.07 -12.96
N GLN A 167 -13.83 -0.96 -13.56
CA GLN A 167 -14.89 -0.12 -12.98
C GLN A 167 -16.22 -0.84 -12.87
N GLN A 168 -16.63 -1.58 -13.91
CA GLN A 168 -17.88 -2.36 -13.91
C GLN A 168 -17.88 -3.46 -12.84
N LEU A 169 -16.72 -4.06 -12.58
CA LEU A 169 -16.54 -5.08 -11.55
C LEU A 169 -16.34 -4.51 -10.14
N GLY A 170 -16.27 -3.18 -9.99
CA GLY A 170 -16.07 -2.51 -8.73
C GLY A 170 -14.61 -2.56 -8.21
N TYR A 171 -13.64 -2.90 -9.07
CA TYR A 171 -12.21 -2.87 -8.74
C TYR A 171 -11.61 -1.47 -8.86
N ALA A 172 -12.19 -0.61 -9.69
CA ALA A 172 -11.82 0.79 -9.83
C ALA A 172 -13.01 1.72 -9.59
N GLU A 173 -12.77 2.86 -8.97
CA GLU A 173 -13.74 3.93 -8.83
C GLU A 173 -13.89 4.73 -10.15
N ALA A 174 -14.90 5.61 -10.20
CA ALA A 174 -15.11 6.50 -11.36
C ALA A 174 -13.87 7.40 -11.62
N ASN A 175 -13.22 7.88 -10.54
CA ASN A 175 -11.91 8.49 -10.64
C ASN A 175 -10.83 7.50 -10.16
N PRO A 176 -10.14 6.79 -11.07
CA PRO A 176 -9.18 5.77 -10.73
C PRO A 176 -7.77 6.29 -10.43
N SER A 177 -7.56 7.62 -10.40
CA SER A 177 -6.23 8.24 -10.35
C SER A 177 -5.35 7.73 -9.21
N THR A 178 -5.92 7.49 -8.02
CA THR A 178 -5.17 6.96 -6.89
C THR A 178 -4.53 5.61 -7.19
N ASP A 179 -5.23 4.76 -7.97
CA ASP A 179 -4.72 3.46 -8.38
C ASP A 179 -3.74 3.59 -9.56
N VAL A 180 -4.25 4.12 -10.69
CA VAL A 180 -3.53 4.04 -11.97
C VAL A 180 -2.32 4.97 -12.05
N ASP A 181 -2.24 6.02 -11.23
CA ASP A 181 -1.06 6.88 -11.08
C ASP A 181 -0.08 6.34 -10.03
N GLY A 182 -0.39 5.20 -9.38
CA GLY A 182 0.48 4.51 -8.45
C GLY A 182 0.46 5.02 -7.01
N ILE A 183 -0.38 6.00 -6.67
CA ILE A 183 -0.41 6.66 -5.36
C ILE A 183 -0.82 5.70 -4.23
N ASP A 184 -1.78 4.79 -4.48
CA ASP A 184 -2.13 3.74 -3.53
C ASP A 184 -0.92 2.85 -3.20
N THR A 185 -0.20 2.41 -4.24
CA THR A 185 1.02 1.60 -4.12
C THR A 185 2.14 2.37 -3.41
N TRP A 186 2.26 3.67 -3.68
CA TRP A 186 3.24 4.56 -3.07
C TRP A 186 3.04 4.67 -1.54
N HIS A 187 1.82 4.87 -1.05
CA HIS A 187 1.55 4.84 0.39
C HIS A 187 1.92 3.49 1.00
N LYS A 188 1.61 2.40 0.30
CA LYS A 188 1.86 1.03 0.79
C LYS A 188 3.34 0.70 0.87
N VAL A 189 4.15 1.09 -0.12
CA VAL A 189 5.60 0.85 -0.07
C VAL A 189 6.29 1.68 1.00
N ILE A 190 5.86 2.92 1.22
CA ILE A 190 6.39 3.76 2.29
C ILE A 190 6.10 3.13 3.66
N LEU A 191 4.85 2.75 3.94
CA LEU A 191 4.51 2.07 5.19
C LEU A 191 5.26 0.75 5.35
N SER A 192 5.37 -0.04 4.29
CA SER A 192 6.13 -1.30 4.31
C SER A 192 7.60 -1.06 4.63
N SER A 193 8.23 -0.08 3.99
CA SER A 193 9.62 0.29 4.23
C SER A 193 9.83 0.85 5.64
N ASN A 194 8.91 1.68 6.11
CA ASN A 194 8.97 2.24 7.47
C ASN A 194 8.95 1.11 8.51
N VAL A 195 8.02 0.16 8.37
CA VAL A 195 7.93 -1.00 9.27
C VAL A 195 9.14 -1.91 9.10
N ALA A 196 9.55 -2.23 7.87
CA ALA A 196 10.65 -3.15 7.59
C ALA A 196 12.00 -2.63 8.09
N PHE A 197 12.25 -1.34 7.93
CA PHE A 197 13.56 -0.75 8.21
C PHE A 197 13.62 0.00 9.55
N GLY A 198 12.49 0.29 10.18
CA GLY A 198 12.40 1.01 11.44
C GLY A 198 12.70 2.51 11.31
N VAL A 199 12.26 3.11 10.24
CA VAL A 199 12.48 4.52 9.92
C VAL A 199 11.15 5.18 9.54
N SER A 200 11.15 6.51 9.37
CA SER A 200 10.12 7.24 8.63
C SER A 200 10.75 7.76 7.34
N LEU A 201 10.33 7.23 6.19
CA LEU A 201 10.81 7.74 4.89
C LEU A 201 10.21 9.12 4.60
N ASP A 202 11.07 10.05 4.21
CA ASP A 202 10.62 11.32 3.63
C ASP A 202 9.91 11.05 2.30
N LYS A 203 8.61 11.23 2.32
CA LYS A 203 7.71 10.95 1.18
C LYS A 203 8.09 11.71 -0.08
N SER A 204 8.65 12.91 0.04
CA SER A 204 9.06 13.75 -1.08
C SER A 204 10.21 13.13 -1.89
N THR A 205 10.95 12.19 -1.30
CA THR A 205 12.10 11.52 -1.90
C THR A 205 11.76 10.15 -2.52
N VAL A 206 10.50 9.73 -2.49
CA VAL A 206 10.02 8.46 -3.05
C VAL A 206 9.33 8.71 -4.38
N PRO A 207 9.98 8.46 -5.52
CA PRO A 207 9.38 8.69 -6.83
C PRO A 207 8.30 7.65 -7.15
N VAL A 208 7.32 8.09 -7.94
CA VAL A 208 6.20 7.25 -8.38
C VAL A 208 5.86 7.51 -9.84
N SER A 209 5.66 6.45 -10.60
CA SER A 209 4.99 6.46 -11.90
C SER A 209 3.96 5.35 -11.98
N GLY A 210 2.83 5.64 -12.62
CA GLY A 210 1.71 4.72 -12.76
C GLY A 210 1.64 4.08 -14.15
N ILE A 211 0.46 3.50 -14.43
CA ILE A 211 0.20 2.74 -15.67
C ILE A 211 -0.68 3.48 -16.66
N ARG A 212 -1.07 4.74 -16.37
CA ARG A 212 -2.07 5.49 -17.17
C ARG A 212 -1.77 5.55 -18.67
N ASN A 213 -0.50 5.70 -19.02
CA ASN A 213 -0.07 5.92 -20.40
C ASN A 213 0.33 4.62 -21.13
N ILE A 214 0.14 3.44 -20.54
CA ILE A 214 0.43 2.16 -21.22
C ILE A 214 -0.53 1.93 -22.39
N LYS A 215 -0.04 1.37 -23.48
CA LYS A 215 -0.82 1.02 -24.67
C LYS A 215 -0.73 -0.48 -24.99
N ALA A 216 -1.68 -0.98 -25.77
CA ALA A 216 -1.65 -2.38 -26.22
C ALA A 216 -0.40 -2.72 -27.04
N CYS A 217 0.15 -1.77 -27.81
CA CYS A 217 1.39 -1.96 -28.56
C CYS A 217 2.60 -2.19 -27.64
N ASP A 218 2.66 -1.52 -26.49
CA ASP A 218 3.71 -1.74 -25.48
C ASP A 218 3.64 -3.18 -24.95
N VAL A 219 2.45 -3.60 -24.52
CA VAL A 219 2.22 -4.94 -23.96
C VAL A 219 2.55 -6.03 -24.96
N ALA A 220 2.15 -5.85 -26.24
CA ALA A 220 2.48 -6.78 -27.31
C ALA A 220 3.99 -6.91 -27.52
N GLU A 221 4.72 -5.79 -27.46
CA GLU A 221 6.19 -5.79 -27.62
C GLU A 221 6.88 -6.46 -26.43
N PHE A 222 6.39 -6.26 -25.20
CA PHE A 222 6.90 -6.90 -24.00
C PHE A 222 6.70 -8.41 -24.04
N THR A 223 5.47 -8.85 -24.33
CA THR A 223 5.12 -10.28 -24.43
C THR A 223 5.98 -11.01 -25.48
N LYS A 224 6.21 -10.38 -26.65
CA LYS A 224 7.08 -10.92 -27.69
C LYS A 224 8.51 -11.17 -27.19
N ARG A 225 8.96 -10.44 -26.18
CA ARG A 225 10.30 -10.53 -25.60
C ARG A 225 10.36 -11.37 -24.31
N GLY A 226 9.26 -12.01 -23.91
CA GLY A 226 9.19 -12.83 -22.69
C GLY A 226 9.07 -12.01 -21.41
N TYR A 227 8.41 -10.84 -21.49
CA TYR A 227 8.17 -9.98 -20.33
C TYR A 227 6.68 -9.75 -20.12
N THR A 228 6.29 -9.67 -18.85
CA THR A 228 4.98 -9.21 -18.39
C THR A 228 5.13 -7.91 -17.62
N CYS A 229 4.38 -6.86 -18.01
CA CYS A 229 4.39 -5.58 -17.30
C CYS A 229 3.53 -5.66 -16.04
N LYS A 230 4.08 -5.24 -14.90
CA LYS A 230 3.40 -5.12 -13.60
C LYS A 230 3.71 -3.77 -12.97
N LEU A 231 2.78 -3.23 -12.15
CA LEU A 231 3.10 -2.08 -11.29
C LEU A 231 3.81 -2.61 -10.04
N ILE A 232 5.10 -2.37 -9.93
CA ILE A 232 5.94 -2.89 -8.86
C ILE A 232 6.34 -1.77 -7.91
N SER A 233 6.21 -2.04 -6.62
CA SER A 233 6.80 -1.24 -5.56
C SER A 233 8.13 -1.84 -5.12
N THR A 234 9.09 -1.01 -4.80
CA THR A 234 10.39 -1.41 -4.27
C THR A 234 10.76 -0.55 -3.08
N GLY A 235 11.12 -1.19 -1.97
CA GLY A 235 11.79 -0.58 -0.82
C GLY A 235 13.02 -1.42 -0.52
N LYS A 236 14.19 -0.80 -0.37
CA LYS A 236 15.47 -1.50 -0.30
C LYS A 236 16.41 -0.82 0.69
N ARG A 237 17.09 -1.62 1.51
CA ARG A 237 18.25 -1.17 2.27
C ARG A 237 19.46 -1.17 1.35
N THR A 238 20.20 -0.08 1.32
CA THR A 238 21.44 0.07 0.54
C THR A 238 22.62 0.31 1.48
N ASP A 239 23.84 0.26 0.97
CA ASP A 239 25.05 0.53 1.76
C ASP A 239 25.08 1.96 2.31
N THR A 240 24.38 2.90 1.66
CA THR A 240 24.37 4.33 2.01
C THR A 240 23.06 4.80 2.65
N GLY A 241 22.08 3.90 2.87
CA GLY A 241 20.78 4.25 3.43
C GLY A 241 19.64 3.40 2.90
N PHE A 242 18.64 4.05 2.31
CA PHE A 242 17.43 3.39 1.81
C PHE A 242 17.06 3.90 0.42
N SER A 243 16.49 3.00 -0.39
CA SER A 243 15.85 3.32 -1.66
C SER A 243 14.37 2.94 -1.58
N ALA A 244 13.48 3.74 -2.16
CA ALA A 244 12.07 3.40 -2.29
C ALA A 244 11.45 4.08 -3.51
N TYR A 245 10.69 3.33 -4.32
CA TYR A 245 10.02 3.85 -5.52
C TYR A 245 8.88 2.94 -5.98
N VAL A 246 8.02 3.47 -6.85
CA VAL A 246 6.95 2.73 -7.52
C VAL A 246 6.99 3.02 -9.01
N GLN A 247 6.98 1.97 -9.82
CA GLN A 247 6.99 2.12 -11.27
C GLN A 247 6.49 0.87 -11.99
N PRO A 248 5.95 0.98 -13.21
CA PRO A 248 5.79 -0.15 -14.10
C PRO A 248 7.12 -0.86 -14.29
N THR A 249 7.09 -2.18 -14.27
CA THR A 249 8.29 -3.01 -14.37
C THR A 249 8.01 -4.21 -15.26
N LEU A 250 8.91 -4.48 -16.18
CA LEU A 250 8.90 -5.65 -17.06
C LEU A 250 9.51 -6.82 -16.29
N CYS A 251 8.64 -7.71 -15.84
CA CYS A 251 9.02 -8.92 -15.13
C CYS A 251 9.27 -10.03 -16.16
N PRO A 252 10.45 -10.67 -16.16
CA PRO A 252 10.69 -11.85 -16.99
C PRO A 252 9.66 -12.95 -16.72
N ASP A 253 9.33 -13.78 -17.71
CA ASP A 253 8.39 -14.89 -17.55
C ASP A 253 8.84 -15.94 -16.52
N ALA A 254 10.09 -15.93 -16.11
CA ALA A 254 10.60 -16.75 -15.02
C ALA A 254 10.25 -16.22 -13.62
N ASP A 255 9.87 -14.95 -13.51
CA ASP A 255 9.55 -14.29 -12.24
C ASP A 255 8.14 -14.64 -11.78
N LEU A 256 7.98 -14.86 -10.48
CA LEU A 256 6.66 -15.14 -9.88
C LEU A 256 5.65 -14.01 -10.13
N GLU A 257 6.10 -12.76 -10.08
CA GLU A 257 5.27 -11.57 -10.31
C GLU A 257 4.62 -11.57 -11.70
N ALA A 258 5.29 -12.10 -12.73
CA ALA A 258 4.75 -12.17 -14.09
C ALA A 258 3.41 -12.92 -14.14
N HIS A 259 3.22 -13.90 -13.26
CA HIS A 259 2.11 -14.84 -13.27
C HIS A 259 0.96 -14.48 -12.32
N ILE A 260 1.04 -13.38 -11.59
CA ILE A 260 -0.03 -12.99 -10.66
C ILE A 260 -1.26 -12.51 -11.44
N PRO A 261 -2.40 -13.23 -11.36
CA PRO A 261 -3.56 -12.96 -12.18
C PRO A 261 -4.49 -11.93 -11.54
N MET A 262 -5.37 -11.38 -12.38
CA MET A 262 -6.52 -10.60 -11.96
C MET A 262 -6.17 -9.47 -10.97
N ASN A 263 -6.97 -9.31 -9.92
CA ASN A 263 -6.78 -8.28 -8.88
C ASN A 263 -6.02 -8.76 -7.64
N PHE A 264 -5.30 -9.89 -7.76
CA PHE A 264 -4.50 -10.40 -6.64
C PHE A 264 -3.21 -9.59 -6.45
N ASN A 265 -2.75 -9.59 -5.20
CA ASN A 265 -1.48 -9.00 -4.81
C ASN A 265 -0.46 -10.10 -4.51
N LEU A 266 0.80 -9.81 -4.76
CA LEU A 266 1.96 -10.57 -4.32
C LEU A 266 2.95 -9.60 -3.67
N ILE A 267 3.11 -9.71 -2.37
CA ILE A 267 3.99 -8.83 -1.61
C ILE A 267 5.16 -9.66 -1.07
N THR A 268 6.37 -9.17 -1.25
CA THR A 268 7.61 -9.91 -1.03
C THR A 268 8.53 -9.14 -0.10
N PHE A 269 9.20 -9.84 0.81
CA PHE A 269 10.40 -9.34 1.48
C PHE A 269 11.59 -10.26 1.21
N GLU A 270 12.77 -9.71 1.40
CA GLU A 270 14.02 -10.46 1.42
C GLU A 270 14.71 -10.23 2.78
N GLY A 271 14.89 -11.31 3.52
CA GLY A 271 15.62 -11.31 4.77
C GLY A 271 17.06 -11.78 4.56
N ALA A 272 17.97 -11.29 5.39
CA ALA A 272 19.39 -11.65 5.30
C ALA A 272 19.64 -13.15 5.50
N ALA A 273 18.85 -13.81 6.35
CA ALA A 273 18.96 -15.26 6.63
C ALA A 273 17.85 -16.08 5.95
N ALA A 274 16.58 -15.60 5.96
CA ALA A 274 15.45 -16.35 5.40
C ALA A 274 15.37 -16.28 3.86
N GLY A 275 16.12 -15.35 3.25
CA GLY A 275 16.03 -15.11 1.81
C GLY A 275 14.67 -14.50 1.42
N ARG A 276 14.27 -14.74 0.17
CA ARG A 276 13.03 -14.18 -0.39
C ARG A 276 11.81 -14.97 0.08
N GLN A 277 10.83 -14.24 0.64
CA GLN A 277 9.52 -14.75 1.05
C GLN A 277 8.43 -13.92 0.40
N SER A 278 7.36 -14.56 -0.07
CA SER A 278 6.25 -13.90 -0.75
C SER A 278 4.92 -14.29 -0.13
N LEU A 279 4.04 -13.31 0.06
CA LEU A 279 2.68 -13.49 0.51
C LEU A 279 1.72 -13.12 -0.62
N TYR A 280 0.81 -14.03 -0.93
CA TYR A 280 -0.17 -13.90 -2.01
C TYR A 280 -1.59 -13.86 -1.46
N GLY A 281 -2.45 -12.99 -2.00
CA GLY A 281 -3.84 -12.93 -1.59
C GLY A 281 -4.60 -11.71 -2.14
N GLN A 282 -5.80 -11.49 -1.59
CA GLN A 282 -6.63 -10.33 -1.94
C GLN A 282 -6.13 -9.09 -1.20
N GLY A 283 -5.69 -8.09 -1.98
CA GLY A 283 -5.14 -6.83 -1.46
C GLY A 283 -6.19 -5.82 -0.99
N ALA A 284 -7.49 -6.08 -1.19
CA ALA A 284 -8.60 -5.23 -0.81
C ALA A 284 -9.89 -6.04 -0.70
N GLY A 285 -10.97 -5.40 -0.20
CA GLY A 285 -12.30 -5.99 -0.09
C GLY A 285 -12.83 -5.96 1.34
N ARG A 286 -14.16 -6.05 1.49
CA ARG A 286 -14.86 -5.95 2.78
C ARG A 286 -14.28 -6.90 3.82
N TYR A 287 -14.39 -8.19 3.58
CA TYR A 287 -13.97 -9.20 4.54
C TYR A 287 -12.44 -9.39 4.59
N PRO A 288 -11.68 -9.39 3.48
CA PRO A 288 -10.23 -9.44 3.57
C PRO A 288 -9.63 -8.33 4.45
N THR A 289 -10.07 -7.07 4.24
CA THR A 289 -9.56 -5.95 5.05
C THR A 289 -10.05 -6.02 6.50
N ALA A 290 -11.34 -6.31 6.72
CA ALA A 290 -11.90 -6.46 8.05
C ALA A 290 -11.25 -7.61 8.84
N TYR A 291 -10.88 -8.70 8.18
CA TYR A 291 -10.16 -9.81 8.79
C TYR A 291 -8.87 -9.34 9.47
N ASN A 292 -8.04 -8.56 8.78
CA ASN A 292 -6.81 -8.05 9.38
C ASN A 292 -7.04 -7.00 10.48
N VAL A 293 -8.14 -6.21 10.41
CA VAL A 293 -8.54 -5.36 11.52
C VAL A 293 -8.87 -6.20 12.77
N VAL A 294 -9.62 -7.30 12.60
CA VAL A 294 -9.94 -8.20 13.72
C VAL A 294 -8.71 -8.95 14.21
N GLN A 295 -7.80 -9.35 13.35
CA GLN A 295 -6.51 -9.92 13.76
C GLN A 295 -5.67 -8.92 14.57
N ASP A 296 -5.64 -7.66 14.16
CA ASP A 296 -4.99 -6.60 14.94
C ASP A 296 -5.62 -6.42 16.32
N LEU A 297 -6.95 -6.51 16.44
CA LEU A 297 -7.65 -6.51 17.74
C LEU A 297 -7.26 -7.72 18.60
N CYS A 298 -7.12 -8.89 17.99
CA CYS A 298 -6.64 -10.09 18.71
C CYS A 298 -5.19 -9.90 19.19
N ASP A 299 -4.33 -9.28 18.39
CA ASP A 299 -2.97 -8.97 18.80
C ASP A 299 -2.95 -8.00 19.99
N LEU A 300 -3.82 -6.97 20.00
CA LEU A 300 -3.93 -6.05 21.13
C LEU A 300 -4.41 -6.76 22.41
N LEU A 301 -5.31 -7.74 22.32
CA LEU A 301 -5.73 -8.58 23.46
C LEU A 301 -4.58 -9.36 24.07
N LEU A 302 -3.55 -9.68 23.27
CA LEU A 302 -2.32 -10.35 23.70
C LEU A 302 -1.24 -9.37 24.17
N GLY A 303 -1.53 -8.06 24.22
CA GLY A 303 -0.56 -7.02 24.56
C GLY A 303 0.46 -6.73 23.44
N ASN A 304 0.21 -7.20 22.22
CA ASN A 304 1.07 -6.97 21.07
C ASN A 304 0.68 -5.67 20.36
N GLY A 305 1.41 -4.60 20.65
CA GLY A 305 1.25 -3.31 19.97
C GLY A 305 2.01 -3.22 18.66
N PHE A 306 2.53 -2.03 18.40
CA PHE A 306 3.22 -1.74 17.14
C PHE A 306 4.59 -2.42 17.02
N TYR A 307 5.06 -2.53 15.80
CA TYR A 307 6.14 -3.42 15.34
C TYR A 307 7.54 -3.07 15.84
N ALA A 308 7.88 -1.81 15.95
CA ALA A 308 9.13 -1.31 16.57
C ALA A 308 9.17 0.23 16.55
N PRO A 309 9.97 0.85 17.45
CA PRO A 309 10.22 2.28 17.40
C PRO A 309 10.80 2.72 16.06
N CYS A 310 10.39 3.90 15.59
CA CYS A 310 11.01 4.58 14.48
C CYS A 310 12.27 5.31 14.94
N THR A 311 13.38 5.16 14.22
CA THR A 311 14.67 5.80 14.58
C THR A 311 14.79 7.24 14.05
N GLY A 312 13.79 7.75 13.35
CA GLY A 312 13.73 9.11 12.80
C GLY A 312 13.41 9.15 11.32
N THR A 313 13.31 10.36 10.78
CA THR A 313 13.01 10.60 9.36
C THR A 313 14.28 10.51 8.53
N VAL A 314 14.21 9.79 7.41
CA VAL A 314 15.32 9.58 6.47
C VAL A 314 14.85 9.80 5.04
N SER A 315 15.72 10.33 4.19
CA SER A 315 15.47 10.46 2.75
C SER A 315 15.81 9.18 2.01
N ALA A 316 14.99 8.79 1.05
CA ALA A 316 15.35 7.74 0.10
C ALA A 316 16.35 8.28 -0.93
N LYS A 317 17.27 7.42 -1.34
CA LYS A 317 18.21 7.64 -2.45
C LYS A 317 18.01 6.53 -3.47
N ASN A 318 17.58 6.88 -4.68
CA ASN A 318 17.25 5.92 -5.71
C ASN A 318 18.29 6.00 -6.85
N ASP A 319 19.55 5.84 -6.47
CA ASP A 319 20.74 5.89 -7.37
C ASP A 319 21.02 4.55 -8.06
N GLU A 320 20.21 3.52 -7.78
CA GLU A 320 20.26 2.25 -8.50
C GLU A 320 20.03 2.48 -10.00
N LYS A 321 20.92 1.94 -10.83
CA LYS A 321 20.85 2.07 -12.27
C LYS A 321 20.12 0.89 -12.89
N LEU A 322 19.04 1.18 -13.61
CA LEU A 322 18.21 0.21 -14.31
C LEU A 322 18.12 0.62 -15.80
N ARG A 323 17.84 -0.35 -16.65
CA ARG A 323 17.38 -0.07 -18.01
C ARG A 323 15.89 0.20 -18.02
N PHE A 324 15.43 1.09 -18.86
CA PHE A 324 14.03 1.46 -18.95
C PHE A 324 13.54 1.42 -20.40
N TYR A 325 12.37 0.86 -20.58
CA TYR A 325 11.56 1.11 -21.77
C TYR A 325 10.84 2.45 -21.60
N VAL A 326 10.93 3.29 -22.62
CA VAL A 326 10.27 4.61 -22.67
C VAL A 326 9.55 4.75 -24.00
N ARG A 327 8.25 5.06 -23.97
CA ARG A 327 7.48 5.44 -25.16
C ARG A 327 6.89 6.83 -24.98
N GLY A 328 7.01 7.64 -26.03
CA GLY A 328 6.75 9.07 -26.02
C GLY A 328 7.95 9.84 -25.47
N GLY A 329 7.99 11.14 -25.72
CA GLY A 329 9.14 11.97 -25.43
C GLY A 329 10.22 11.88 -26.49
N SER A 330 10.77 13.03 -26.81
CA SER A 330 11.88 13.14 -27.76
C SER A 330 12.65 14.40 -27.40
N ASP A 331 13.65 14.23 -26.55
CA ASP A 331 14.57 15.29 -26.21
C ASP A 331 16.02 14.78 -26.23
N SER A 332 16.97 15.71 -26.22
CA SER A 332 18.40 15.39 -26.29
C SER A 332 18.91 14.53 -25.14
N TRP A 333 18.23 14.57 -23.96
CA TRP A 333 18.59 13.73 -22.83
C TRP A 333 18.22 12.26 -23.11
N LEU A 334 16.97 12.00 -23.52
CA LEU A 334 16.53 10.63 -23.84
C LEU A 334 17.37 10.05 -25.01
N GLU A 335 17.63 10.85 -26.04
CA GLU A 335 18.48 10.43 -27.16
C GLU A 335 19.88 10.03 -26.67
N SER A 336 20.48 10.78 -25.73
CA SER A 336 21.84 10.53 -25.22
C SER A 336 21.96 9.23 -24.40
N VAL A 337 20.86 8.75 -23.81
CA VAL A 337 20.82 7.53 -22.99
C VAL A 337 20.15 6.35 -23.71
N THR A 338 19.68 6.50 -24.93
CA THR A 338 19.04 5.44 -25.72
C THR A 338 20.06 4.41 -26.19
N ALA A 339 19.82 3.13 -25.86
CA ALA A 339 20.63 1.99 -26.28
C ALA A 339 20.05 1.27 -27.51
N GLU A 340 18.73 1.08 -27.54
CA GLU A 340 18.05 0.33 -28.61
C GLU A 340 16.58 0.75 -28.75
N THR A 341 15.93 0.30 -29.83
CA THR A 341 14.50 0.57 -30.08
C THR A 341 13.68 -0.70 -29.93
N TRP A 342 12.56 -0.63 -29.18
CA TRP A 342 11.56 -1.70 -29.04
C TRP A 342 10.19 -1.20 -29.50
N GLY A 343 9.75 -1.64 -30.68
CA GLY A 343 8.46 -1.21 -31.25
C GLY A 343 8.37 0.32 -31.41
N GLU A 344 7.41 0.95 -30.75
CA GLU A 344 7.22 2.42 -30.75
C GLU A 344 8.05 3.15 -29.66
N GLY A 345 8.77 2.43 -28.82
CA GLY A 345 9.56 2.99 -27.74
C GLY A 345 11.05 2.74 -27.89
N VAL A 346 11.81 3.27 -26.96
CA VAL A 346 13.25 3.09 -26.84
C VAL A 346 13.60 2.43 -25.52
N VAL A 347 14.73 1.76 -25.46
CA VAL A 347 15.31 1.22 -24.23
C VAL A 347 16.59 1.98 -23.93
N THR A 348 16.73 2.40 -22.68
CA THR A 348 17.89 3.17 -22.23
C THR A 348 19.08 2.28 -21.89
N GLU A 349 20.28 2.86 -21.90
CA GLU A 349 21.39 2.39 -21.07
C GLU A 349 20.98 2.43 -19.59
N PRO A 350 21.74 1.79 -18.67
CA PRO A 350 21.45 1.86 -17.25
C PRO A 350 21.48 3.31 -16.72
N VAL A 351 20.31 3.81 -16.30
CA VAL A 351 20.11 5.18 -15.76
C VAL A 351 19.64 5.06 -14.32
N ALA A 352 19.99 6.02 -13.45
CA ALA A 352 19.53 6.05 -12.09
C ALA A 352 17.99 6.28 -12.01
N VAL A 353 17.34 5.61 -11.09
CA VAL A 353 15.87 5.73 -10.89
C VAL A 353 15.47 7.19 -10.62
N ASP A 354 16.20 7.91 -9.76
CA ASP A 354 15.91 9.33 -9.48
C ASP A 354 16.07 10.21 -10.72
N GLU A 355 17.05 9.92 -11.57
CA GLU A 355 17.33 10.70 -12.78
C GLU A 355 16.19 10.57 -13.81
N ILE A 356 15.77 9.35 -14.12
CA ILE A 356 14.70 9.14 -15.10
C ILE A 356 13.33 9.59 -14.58
N HIS A 357 13.06 9.45 -13.28
CA HIS A 357 11.84 9.97 -12.70
C HIS A 357 11.81 11.51 -12.65
N ALA A 358 12.96 12.17 -12.47
CA ALA A 358 13.06 13.62 -12.57
C ALA A 358 12.79 14.10 -14.00
N TRP A 359 13.31 13.40 -15.00
CA TRP A 359 13.03 13.64 -16.41
C TRP A 359 11.54 13.43 -16.73
N LEU A 360 10.94 12.33 -16.27
CA LEU A 360 9.55 11.96 -16.53
C LEU A 360 8.54 13.02 -16.04
N LYS A 361 8.84 13.77 -14.97
CA LYS A 361 7.97 14.85 -14.46
C LYS A 361 7.64 15.92 -15.52
N ASN A 362 8.49 16.10 -16.51
CA ASN A 362 8.31 17.06 -17.60
C ASN A 362 7.73 16.40 -18.87
N GLN A 363 7.33 15.12 -18.80
CA GLN A 363 6.90 14.31 -19.94
C GLN A 363 5.54 13.63 -19.64
N PRO A 364 4.43 14.38 -19.53
CA PRO A 364 3.16 13.87 -19.02
C PRO A 364 2.53 12.73 -19.85
N ASP A 365 2.86 12.69 -21.15
CA ASP A 365 2.29 11.70 -22.09
C ASP A 365 3.19 10.46 -22.27
N CYS A 366 4.35 10.44 -21.61
CA CYS A 366 5.27 9.32 -21.71
C CYS A 366 4.81 8.12 -20.88
N PHE A 367 5.08 6.92 -21.38
CA PHE A 367 5.01 5.68 -20.61
C PHE A 367 6.45 5.23 -20.30
N LEU A 368 6.67 4.84 -19.06
CA LEU A 368 7.95 4.35 -18.55
C LEU A 368 7.75 2.96 -17.93
N ALA A 369 8.67 2.02 -18.20
CA ALA A 369 8.76 0.75 -17.47
C ALA A 369 10.21 0.34 -17.27
N ALA A 370 10.58 0.00 -16.02
CA ALA A 370 11.90 -0.57 -15.75
C ALA A 370 12.00 -2.00 -16.30
N ILE A 371 13.19 -2.43 -16.69
CA ILE A 371 13.46 -3.78 -17.19
C ILE A 371 14.27 -4.52 -16.11
N ARG A 372 13.76 -5.66 -15.65
CA ARG A 372 14.47 -6.57 -14.74
C ARG A 372 15.46 -7.47 -15.46
#